data_047a8a3a149d440d6bf76f9b1d4fcb55
#
_entry.id   047a8a3a149d440d6bf76f9b1d4fcb55
#
_cell.length_a   1.000
_cell.length_b   1.000
_cell.length_c   1.000
_cell.angle_alpha   90.00
_cell.angle_beta   90.00
_cell.angle_gamma   90.00
#
_symmetry.space_group_name_H-M   'P 1'
#
loop_
_entity.id
_entity.type
_entity.pdbx_description
1 polymer ?
#
loop_
_entity_poly.entity_id
_entity_poly.type
_entity_poly.pdbx_seq_one_letter_code
_entity_poly.pdbx_strand_id
1 'polypeptide(L)'
;NGGALPQNGTRCFEAGASPGGWTWVLTKLGATVLAVDRAELAPPLMADPLVTFLRHDAFTLEPERIGPCDWLLCDVACYPERLYDWICRQLASGFCGNMICTIKIQGAINWQLIDRFAALPDSRIVHLNYNKHELTWIKIPHPQTPQLFS
;
A
#
# COMPACT_ATOMS: atom_id res chain seq x y z
N ASN A 1 6.34 12.21 -16.13
CA ASN A 1 6.16 12.86 -14.83
C ASN A 1 5.95 11.80 -13.77
N GLY A 2 7.06 11.34 -13.19
CA GLY A 2 7.02 10.44 -12.05
C GLY A 2 6.57 11.18 -10.80
N GLY A 3 5.29 11.50 -10.70
CA GLY A 3 4.71 12.05 -9.50
C GLY A 3 4.87 11.06 -8.36
N ALA A 4 5.60 11.44 -7.33
CA ALA A 4 5.81 10.61 -6.14
C ALA A 4 4.55 10.50 -5.26
N LEU A 5 3.43 11.12 -5.64
CA LEU A 5 2.19 11.14 -4.86
C LEU A 5 0.99 10.79 -5.73
N PRO A 6 -0.05 10.18 -5.13
CA PRO A 6 -1.34 10.02 -5.79
C PRO A 6 -1.89 11.38 -6.24
N GLN A 7 -2.50 11.40 -7.41
CA GLN A 7 -3.03 12.62 -8.02
C GLN A 7 -4.28 12.29 -8.85
N ASN A 8 -4.85 13.31 -9.47
CA ASN A 8 -6.01 13.13 -10.34
C ASN A 8 -5.75 12.08 -11.42
N GLY A 9 -6.67 11.12 -11.54
CA GLY A 9 -6.54 9.99 -12.47
C GLY A 9 -5.69 8.82 -11.97
N THR A 10 -5.07 8.94 -10.79
CA THR A 10 -4.34 7.82 -10.15
C THR A 10 -5.31 6.76 -9.65
N ARG A 11 -4.98 5.50 -9.88
CA ARG A 11 -5.71 4.36 -9.34
C ARG A 11 -4.99 3.79 -8.14
N CYS A 12 -5.67 3.76 -7.00
CA CYS A 12 -5.15 3.25 -5.74
C CYS A 12 -5.88 1.98 -5.28
N PHE A 13 -5.14 1.05 -4.74
CA PHE A 13 -5.67 -0.07 -3.96
C PHE A 13 -5.30 0.11 -2.49
N GLU A 14 -6.27 -0.01 -1.59
CA GLU A 14 -6.07 0.18 -0.16
C GLU A 14 -6.54 -1.05 0.61
N ALA A 15 -5.60 -1.74 1.26
CA ALA A 15 -5.85 -2.87 2.14
C ALA A 15 -5.94 -2.40 3.59
N GLY A 16 -7.03 -2.77 4.29
CA GLY A 16 -7.27 -2.33 5.65
C GLY A 16 -7.75 -0.88 5.71
N ALA A 17 -8.72 -0.53 4.88
CA ALA A 17 -9.10 0.85 4.64
C ALA A 17 -9.95 1.48 5.75
N SER A 18 -10.74 0.70 6.49
CA SER A 18 -11.69 1.22 7.48
C SER A 18 -10.98 1.92 8.65
N PRO A 19 -11.51 3.02 9.17
CA PRO A 19 -12.73 3.72 8.78
C PRO A 19 -12.60 4.63 7.56
N GLY A 20 -11.39 4.87 7.02
CA GLY A 20 -11.20 5.56 5.76
C GLY A 20 -10.36 6.83 5.82
N GLY A 21 -9.47 6.97 6.80
CA GLY A 21 -8.60 8.16 6.90
C GLY A 21 -7.73 8.35 5.67
N TRP A 22 -7.06 7.31 5.22
CA TRP A 22 -6.25 7.36 4.01
C TRP A 22 -7.12 7.45 2.75
N THR A 23 -8.24 6.72 2.71
CA THR A 23 -9.21 6.80 1.62
C THR A 23 -9.66 8.24 1.39
N TRP A 24 -9.98 8.96 2.46
CA TRP A 24 -10.37 10.36 2.40
C TRP A 24 -9.28 11.23 1.77
N VAL A 25 -8.03 11.06 2.20
CA VAL A 25 -6.89 11.80 1.64
C VAL A 25 -6.73 11.51 0.14
N LEU A 26 -6.80 10.24 -0.25
CA LEU A 26 -6.65 9.84 -1.65
C LEU A 26 -7.73 10.45 -2.54
N THR A 27 -8.98 10.47 -2.08
CA THR A 27 -10.08 11.09 -2.84
C THR A 27 -9.90 12.60 -2.97
N LYS A 28 -9.36 13.27 -1.95
CA LYS A 28 -9.04 14.71 -2.01
C LYS A 28 -7.92 15.02 -3.01
N LEU A 29 -7.03 14.06 -3.27
CA LEU A 29 -6.02 14.17 -4.30
C LEU A 29 -6.56 13.83 -5.71
N GLY A 30 -7.83 13.45 -5.82
CA GLY A 30 -8.47 13.09 -7.08
C GLY A 30 -8.22 11.64 -7.55
N ALA A 31 -7.68 10.80 -6.69
CA ALA A 31 -7.46 9.39 -7.01
C ALA A 31 -8.76 8.58 -6.91
N THR A 32 -8.87 7.54 -7.72
CA THR A 32 -9.86 6.47 -7.51
C THR A 32 -9.30 5.43 -6.57
N VAL A 33 -10.13 4.91 -5.68
CA VAL A 33 -9.70 3.97 -4.63
C VAL A 33 -10.56 2.72 -4.64
N LEU A 34 -9.91 1.56 -4.79
CA LEU A 34 -10.50 0.29 -4.40
C LEU A 34 -10.12 0.04 -2.93
N ALA A 35 -11.07 0.25 -2.04
CA ALA A 35 -10.88 0.10 -0.60
C ALA A 35 -11.40 -1.26 -0.15
N VAL A 36 -10.54 -2.03 0.51
CA VAL A 36 -10.86 -3.39 0.97
C VAL A 36 -10.68 -3.48 2.47
N ASP A 37 -11.72 -3.90 3.16
CA ASP A 37 -11.71 -4.15 4.59
C ASP A 37 -12.86 -5.09 4.96
N ARG A 38 -12.80 -5.70 6.13
CA ARG A 38 -13.92 -6.46 6.71
C ARG A 38 -14.99 -5.56 7.28
N ALA A 39 -14.63 -4.35 7.70
CA ALA A 39 -15.53 -3.32 8.22
C ALA A 39 -15.75 -2.22 7.18
N GLU A 40 -16.95 -1.66 7.17
CA GLU A 40 -17.30 -0.57 6.27
C GLU A 40 -16.51 0.71 6.55
N LEU A 41 -16.37 1.53 5.54
CA LEU A 41 -15.86 2.88 5.66
C LEU A 41 -16.90 3.80 6.30
N ALA A 42 -16.48 4.98 6.73
CA ALA A 42 -17.39 6.03 7.13
C ALA A 42 -18.41 6.32 6.01
N PRO A 43 -19.70 6.61 6.36
CA PRO A 43 -20.77 6.75 5.35
C PRO A 43 -20.46 7.70 4.19
N PRO A 44 -19.84 8.89 4.40
CA PRO A 44 -19.51 9.77 3.28
C PRO A 44 -18.56 9.13 2.25
N LEU A 45 -17.65 8.26 2.68
CA LEU A 45 -16.73 7.55 1.79
C LEU A 45 -17.40 6.41 1.06
N MET A 46 -18.35 5.73 1.70
CA MET A 46 -19.15 4.69 1.04
C MET A 46 -20.00 5.27 -0.11
N ALA A 47 -20.37 6.55 -0.02
CA ALA A 47 -21.15 7.25 -1.03
C ALA A 47 -20.29 8.00 -2.05
N ASP A 48 -18.96 8.06 -1.87
CA ASP A 48 -18.08 8.82 -2.75
C ASP A 48 -17.91 8.08 -4.09
N PRO A 49 -18.15 8.73 -5.24
CA PRO A 49 -18.02 8.08 -6.54
C PRO A 49 -16.59 7.68 -6.90
N LEU A 50 -15.57 8.22 -6.24
CA LEU A 50 -14.17 7.83 -6.42
C LEU A 50 -13.81 6.55 -5.66
N VAL A 51 -14.68 6.09 -4.75
CA VAL A 51 -14.43 4.93 -3.89
C VAL A 51 -15.26 3.75 -4.34
N THR A 52 -14.59 2.62 -4.54
CA THR A 52 -15.21 1.29 -4.65
C THR A 52 -14.84 0.52 -3.39
N PHE A 53 -15.84 0.15 -2.60
CA PHE A 53 -15.62 -0.62 -1.38
C PHE A 53 -15.89 -2.11 -1.62
N LEU A 54 -14.97 -2.96 -1.16
CA LEU A 54 -15.13 -4.42 -1.15
C LEU A 54 -14.95 -4.94 0.27
N ARG A 55 -16.00 -5.56 0.82
CA ARG A 55 -15.91 -6.26 2.10
C ARG A 55 -15.21 -7.59 1.90
N HIS A 56 -13.95 -7.67 2.27
CA HIS A 56 -13.13 -8.87 2.08
C HIS A 56 -11.87 -8.82 2.96
N ASP A 57 -11.25 -9.98 3.18
CA ASP A 57 -9.89 -10.03 3.69
C ASP A 57 -8.92 -9.70 2.53
N ALA A 58 -8.30 -8.54 2.60
CA ALA A 58 -7.43 -8.06 1.52
C ALA A 58 -6.29 -9.03 1.20
N PHE A 59 -5.79 -9.79 2.19
CA PHE A 59 -4.68 -10.72 2.01
C PHE A 59 -5.07 -12.02 1.29
N THR A 60 -6.36 -12.29 1.16
CA THR A 60 -6.88 -13.44 0.40
C THR A 60 -7.30 -13.08 -1.02
N LEU A 61 -7.27 -11.79 -1.40
CA LEU A 61 -7.47 -11.37 -2.78
C LEU A 61 -6.24 -11.69 -3.61
N GLU A 62 -6.46 -12.40 -4.70
CA GLU A 62 -5.39 -12.60 -5.68
C GLU A 62 -5.08 -11.29 -6.40
N PRO A 63 -3.80 -11.03 -6.75
CA PRO A 63 -3.40 -9.80 -7.44
C PRO A 63 -4.19 -9.53 -8.73
N GLU A 64 -4.59 -10.58 -9.45
CA GLU A 64 -5.39 -10.49 -10.67
C GLU A 64 -6.78 -9.89 -10.43
N ARG A 65 -7.34 -10.10 -9.24
CA ARG A 65 -8.63 -9.50 -8.86
C ARG A 65 -8.52 -8.02 -8.54
N ILE A 66 -7.37 -7.59 -8.05
CA ILE A 66 -7.06 -6.18 -7.79
C ILE A 66 -6.81 -5.47 -9.12
N GLY A 67 -6.08 -6.12 -10.01
CA GLY A 67 -5.67 -5.57 -11.30
C GLY A 67 -4.59 -4.49 -11.18
N PRO A 68 -4.22 -3.87 -12.30
CA PRO A 68 -3.20 -2.82 -12.29
C PRO A 68 -3.62 -1.62 -11.44
N CYS A 69 -2.70 -1.14 -10.60
CA CYS A 69 -2.88 0.09 -9.84
C CYS A 69 -1.57 0.89 -9.79
N ASP A 70 -1.68 2.20 -9.60
CA ASP A 70 -0.52 3.08 -9.49
C ASP A 70 0.07 3.06 -8.08
N TRP A 71 -0.80 2.97 -7.08
CA TRP A 71 -0.45 2.93 -5.67
C TRP A 71 -1.18 1.81 -4.93
N LEU A 72 -0.42 1.07 -4.14
CA LEU A 72 -0.94 0.11 -3.18
C LEU A 72 -0.61 0.59 -1.77
N LEU A 73 -1.63 0.73 -0.94
CA LEU A 73 -1.48 1.13 0.45
C LEU A 73 -2.01 0.01 1.35
N CYS A 74 -1.29 -0.29 2.41
CA CYS A 74 -1.67 -1.33 3.36
C CYS A 74 -1.47 -0.87 4.80
N ASP A 75 -2.55 -0.86 5.55
CA ASP A 75 -2.56 -0.60 6.99
C ASP A 75 -3.41 -1.65 7.72
N VAL A 76 -2.99 -2.91 7.59
CA VAL A 76 -3.68 -4.05 8.18
C VAL A 76 -2.98 -4.48 9.47
N ALA A 77 -3.74 -4.70 10.53
CA ALA A 77 -3.24 -5.30 11.76
C ALA A 77 -2.94 -6.79 11.53
N CYS A 78 -1.68 -7.12 11.33
CA CYS A 78 -1.22 -8.48 11.10
C CYS A 78 0.23 -8.65 11.56
N TYR A 79 0.68 -9.90 11.67
CA TYR A 79 2.09 -10.17 11.93
C TYR A 79 2.96 -9.74 10.73
N PRO A 80 4.17 -9.21 10.97
CA PRO A 80 5.08 -8.77 9.92
C PRO A 80 5.39 -9.87 8.87
N GLU A 81 5.46 -11.12 9.28
CA GLU A 81 5.71 -12.26 8.38
C GLU A 81 4.61 -12.39 7.32
N ARG A 82 3.37 -12.25 7.73
CA ARG A 82 2.21 -12.32 6.83
C ARG A 82 2.20 -11.16 5.83
N LEU A 83 2.51 -9.97 6.31
CA LEU A 83 2.64 -8.78 5.44
C LEU A 83 3.76 -8.98 4.42
N TYR A 84 4.92 -9.48 4.85
CA TYR A 84 6.05 -9.73 3.96
C TYR A 84 5.67 -10.68 2.82
N ASP A 85 5.05 -11.80 3.13
CA ASP A 85 4.63 -12.78 2.13
C ASP A 85 3.62 -12.18 1.14
N TRP A 86 2.69 -11.38 1.64
CA TRP A 86 1.71 -10.70 0.80
C TRP A 86 2.37 -9.66 -0.12
N ILE A 87 3.29 -8.86 0.40
CA ILE A 87 4.07 -7.91 -0.41
C ILE A 87 4.82 -8.65 -1.53
N CYS A 88 5.47 -9.76 -1.22
CA CYS A 88 6.19 -10.54 -2.22
C CYS A 88 5.27 -11.04 -3.34
N ARG A 89 4.05 -11.45 -3.03
CA ARG A 89 3.05 -11.84 -4.04
C ARG A 89 2.64 -10.64 -4.91
N GLN A 90 2.44 -9.47 -4.31
CA GLN A 90 2.11 -8.25 -5.05
C GLN A 90 3.27 -7.85 -5.98
N LEU A 91 4.50 -7.91 -5.52
CA LEU A 91 5.68 -7.62 -6.32
C LEU A 91 5.82 -8.59 -7.49
N ALA A 92 5.59 -9.88 -7.26
CA ALA A 92 5.68 -10.92 -8.30
C ALA A 92 4.62 -10.72 -9.40
N SER A 93 3.47 -10.14 -9.08
CA SER A 93 2.42 -9.87 -10.08
C SER A 93 2.80 -8.74 -11.04
N GLY A 94 3.61 -7.79 -10.61
CA GLY A 94 3.97 -6.61 -11.40
C GLY A 94 2.84 -5.60 -11.61
N PHE A 95 1.68 -5.77 -10.96
CA PHE A 95 0.50 -4.93 -11.20
C PHE A 95 0.58 -3.56 -10.53
N CYS A 96 1.41 -3.40 -9.49
CA CYS A 96 1.50 -2.14 -8.77
C CYS A 96 2.91 -1.56 -8.80
N GLY A 97 3.02 -0.27 -9.16
CA GLY A 97 4.31 0.43 -9.24
C GLY A 97 4.79 0.91 -7.88
N ASN A 98 3.95 1.60 -7.14
CA ASN A 98 4.30 2.23 -5.87
C ASN A 98 3.54 1.55 -4.72
N MET A 99 4.22 1.40 -3.58
CA MET A 99 3.61 0.76 -2.41
C MET A 99 3.98 1.49 -1.12
N ILE A 100 3.02 1.59 -0.21
CA ILE A 100 3.23 2.05 1.17
C ILE A 100 2.54 1.04 2.08
N CYS A 101 3.31 0.39 2.95
CA CYS A 101 2.78 -0.60 3.87
C CYS A 101 3.26 -0.33 5.29
N THR A 102 2.35 -0.38 6.25
CA THR A 102 2.67 -0.25 7.66
C THR A 102 3.04 -1.61 8.23
N ILE A 103 4.24 -1.72 8.79
CA ILE A 103 4.70 -2.90 9.53
C ILE A 103 4.36 -2.70 11.00
N LYS A 104 3.42 -3.46 11.51
CA LYS A 104 2.98 -3.37 12.91
C LYS A 104 3.78 -4.36 13.76
N ILE A 105 4.54 -3.83 14.71
CA ILE A 105 5.40 -4.61 15.57
C ILE A 105 4.64 -5.03 16.81
N GLN A 106 4.57 -6.34 17.03
CA GLN A 106 3.95 -6.94 18.20
C GLN A 106 5.02 -7.72 18.98
N GLY A 107 5.33 -7.26 20.19
CA GLY A 107 6.39 -7.86 21.00
C GLY A 107 7.80 -7.49 20.55
N ALA A 108 8.72 -8.44 20.60
CA ALA A 108 10.11 -8.22 20.18
C ALA A 108 10.24 -8.03 18.66
N ILE A 109 11.14 -7.14 18.26
CA ILE A 109 11.39 -6.89 16.83
C ILE A 109 12.23 -8.03 16.26
N ASN A 110 11.76 -8.64 15.17
CA ASN A 110 12.54 -9.55 14.36
C ASN A 110 13.38 -8.75 13.35
N TRP A 111 14.60 -8.40 13.73
CA TRP A 111 15.47 -7.57 12.89
C TRP A 111 15.85 -8.23 11.57
N GLN A 112 15.98 -9.57 11.54
CA GLN A 112 16.26 -10.30 10.29
C GLN A 112 15.14 -10.13 9.27
N LEU A 113 13.88 -10.14 9.74
CA LEU A 113 12.73 -9.91 8.88
C LEU A 113 12.69 -8.45 8.40
N ILE A 114 12.97 -7.49 9.28
CA ILE A 114 13.04 -6.07 8.91
C ILE A 114 14.11 -5.85 7.83
N ASP A 115 15.26 -6.49 7.96
CA ASP A 115 16.32 -6.43 6.93
C ASP A 115 15.84 -7.00 5.60
N ARG A 116 15.04 -8.07 5.62
CA ARG A 116 14.45 -8.63 4.40
C ARG A 116 13.47 -7.65 3.72
N PHE A 117 12.65 -6.94 4.49
CA PHE A 117 11.81 -5.87 3.93
C PHE A 117 12.67 -4.78 3.28
N ALA A 118 13.71 -4.33 3.97
CA ALA A 118 14.60 -3.27 3.46
C ALA A 118 15.38 -3.70 2.21
N ALA A 119 15.61 -5.00 2.05
CA ALA A 119 16.34 -5.56 0.90
C ALA A 119 15.47 -5.72 -0.36
N LEU A 120 14.15 -5.52 -0.27
CA LEU A 120 13.28 -5.57 -1.45
C LEU A 120 13.64 -4.42 -2.41
N PRO A 121 13.59 -4.66 -3.75
CA PRO A 121 14.03 -3.65 -4.72
C PRO A 121 13.29 -2.33 -4.61
N ASP A 122 14.03 -1.22 -4.79
CA ASP A 122 13.50 0.16 -4.81
C ASP A 122 12.74 0.56 -3.54
N SER A 123 13.04 -0.08 -2.42
CA SER A 123 12.33 0.12 -1.16
C SER A 123 13.21 0.67 -0.06
N ARG A 124 12.56 1.21 0.95
CA ARG A 124 13.18 1.69 2.18
C ARG A 124 12.20 1.59 3.34
N ILE A 125 12.74 1.57 4.55
CA ILE A 125 11.97 1.62 5.77
C ILE A 125 12.15 2.99 6.42
N VAL A 126 11.04 3.57 6.86
CA VAL A 126 11.00 4.86 7.56
C VAL A 126 10.31 4.65 8.91
N HIS A 127 10.88 5.23 9.95
CA HIS A 127 10.26 5.31 11.27
C HIS A 127 9.69 6.72 11.47
N LEU A 128 8.37 6.81 11.58
CA LEU A 128 7.70 8.07 11.87
C LEU A 128 7.67 8.31 13.37
N ASN A 129 8.08 9.50 13.81
CA ASN A 129 8.37 9.83 15.22
C ASN A 129 7.23 9.61 16.22
N TYR A 130 5.99 9.47 15.75
CA TYR A 130 4.81 9.32 16.62
C TYR A 130 4.33 7.89 16.75
N ASN A 131 4.92 6.93 16.04
CA ASN A 131 4.51 5.53 16.02
C ASN A 131 5.58 4.64 16.63
N LYS A 132 5.50 4.40 17.95
CA LYS A 132 6.48 3.59 18.68
C LYS A 132 6.50 2.11 18.30
N HIS A 133 5.42 1.61 17.68
CA HIS A 133 5.24 0.18 17.37
C HIS A 133 5.01 -0.10 15.90
N GLU A 134 5.30 0.89 15.05
CA GLU A 134 5.10 0.76 13.62
C GLU A 134 6.31 1.26 12.84
N LEU A 135 6.63 0.56 11.77
CA LEU A 135 7.56 1.00 10.73
C LEU A 135 6.79 1.16 9.44
N THR A 136 7.22 2.05 8.57
CA THR A 136 6.62 2.24 7.26
C THR A 136 7.59 1.75 6.20
N TRP A 137 7.15 0.77 5.42
CA TRP A 137 7.87 0.29 4.25
C TRP A 137 7.32 0.99 3.01
N ILE A 138 8.22 1.54 2.21
CA ILE A 138 7.89 2.33 1.02
C ILE A 138 8.65 1.78 -0.17
N LYS A 139 7.94 1.51 -1.26
CA LYS A 139 8.53 1.20 -2.55
C LYS A 139 8.11 2.25 -3.57
N ILE A 140 9.09 2.95 -4.12
CA ILE A 140 8.91 3.89 -5.23
C ILE A 140 9.99 3.57 -6.26
N PRO A 141 9.63 3.03 -7.44
CA PRO A 141 10.61 2.75 -8.48
C PRO A 141 11.37 4.03 -8.85
N HIS A 142 12.68 3.94 -8.97
CA HIS A 142 13.46 5.03 -9.53
C HIS A 142 13.04 5.26 -10.99
N PRO A 143 12.89 6.50 -11.45
CA PRO A 143 12.71 6.75 -12.86
C PRO A 143 13.92 6.12 -13.59
N GLN A 144 13.64 5.24 -14.54
CA GLN A 144 14.69 4.70 -15.40
C GLN A 144 15.34 5.90 -16.08
N THR A 145 16.61 6.12 -15.79
CA THR A 145 17.40 7.04 -16.58
C THR A 145 17.36 6.52 -18.02
N PRO A 146 16.92 7.31 -19.00
CA PRO A 146 16.98 6.86 -20.36
C PRO A 146 18.42 6.42 -20.64
N GLN A 147 18.62 5.17 -21.00
CA GLN A 147 19.89 4.78 -21.54
C GLN A 147 20.06 5.57 -22.83
N LEU A 148 20.89 6.60 -22.75
CA LEU A 148 21.40 7.22 -23.96
C LEU A 148 22.17 6.13 -24.68
N PHE A 149 21.58 5.58 -25.73
CA PHE A 149 22.32 4.74 -26.65
C PHE A 149 23.43 5.60 -27.26
N SER A 150 24.64 5.30 -26.88
CA SER A 150 25.83 5.84 -27.53
C SER A 150 26.10 5.08 -28.82
#